data_3c18be593046e8c5c962456e7a213ea7
#
_entry.id   3c18be593046e8c5c962456e7a213ea7
#
_cell.length_a   1.000
_cell.length_b   1.000
_cell.length_c   1.000
_cell.angle_alpha   90.00
_cell.angle_beta   90.00
_cell.angle_gamma   90.00
#
_symmetry.space_group_name_H-M   'P 1'
#
loop_
_entity.id
_entity.type
_entity.pdbx_description
1 polymer ?
#
loop_
_entity_poly.entity_id
_entity_poly.type
_entity_poly.pdbx_seq_one_letter_code
_entity_poly.pdbx_strand_id
1 'polypeptide(L)'
;MGYGDDLMITGFARIEKIKYPNKQVVIGNLDEKKIYHSIIYDNNPNITYVKDLDRKKSVHFINYHNFNRPYINYEKSNLERWIWNMDFSPTPGELYFNEHEKIIADEIIIEAKQFWEKKNKLNYNAIIFLEATSTKIHSAALALKNKNKDWGVSNWKQLVTKINNDFLIIQSVHETSKKIEGVFYSNKKFNFRIACAILERSDLFVGPQGGFVHAAAALNKKAVVYYGGWIHPRTTGYNFHENLYFFHPKSPCGARGYLCDHCEEARKSIKVDLFEDKIRMAVLKN
;
A
#
# COMPACT_ATOMS: atom_id res chain seq x y z
N MET A 1 11.36 9.01 -0.90
CA MET A 1 9.90 8.85 -0.80
C MET A 1 9.59 7.43 -0.35
N GLY A 2 8.35 7.10 -0.03
CA GLY A 2 7.93 5.72 0.22
C GLY A 2 7.46 5.06 -1.07
N TYR A 3 7.53 3.72 -1.13
CA TYR A 3 7.08 2.97 -2.32
C TYR A 3 5.61 3.21 -2.70
N GLY A 4 4.74 3.58 -1.73
CA GLY A 4 3.37 3.97 -2.03
C GLY A 4 3.28 5.27 -2.85
N ASP A 5 4.14 6.25 -2.53
CA ASP A 5 4.27 7.48 -3.31
C ASP A 5 4.78 7.17 -4.73
N ASP A 6 5.81 6.29 -4.81
CA ASP A 6 6.38 5.88 -6.10
C ASP A 6 5.37 5.12 -6.97
N LEU A 7 4.52 4.26 -6.37
CA LEU A 7 3.43 3.59 -7.07
C LEU A 7 2.39 4.58 -7.61
N MET A 8 1.97 5.54 -6.79
CA MET A 8 0.99 6.54 -7.20
C MET A 8 1.46 7.32 -8.44
N ILE A 9 2.75 7.71 -8.46
CA ILE A 9 3.29 8.52 -9.56
C ILE A 9 3.41 7.74 -10.87
N THR A 10 3.49 6.39 -10.85
CA THR A 10 3.51 5.61 -12.09
C THR A 10 2.21 5.75 -12.89
N GLY A 11 1.07 5.93 -12.22
CA GLY A 11 -0.21 6.23 -12.86
C GLY A 11 -0.20 7.58 -13.58
N PHE A 12 0.42 8.60 -12.98
CA PHE A 12 0.64 9.89 -13.63
C PHE A 12 1.62 9.77 -14.81
N ALA A 13 2.68 8.99 -14.66
CA ALA A 13 3.65 8.77 -15.74
C ALA A 13 2.98 8.16 -16.97
N ARG A 14 2.06 7.19 -16.79
CA ARG A 14 1.24 6.65 -17.86
C ARG A 14 0.42 7.73 -18.56
N ILE A 15 -0.30 8.56 -17.81
CA ILE A 15 -1.13 9.63 -18.36
C ILE A 15 -0.26 10.63 -19.15
N GLU A 16 0.87 11.04 -18.59
CA GLU A 16 1.79 11.98 -19.24
C GLU A 16 2.47 11.35 -20.47
N LYS A 17 2.73 10.05 -20.47
CA LYS A 17 3.26 9.34 -21.64
C LYS A 17 2.25 9.25 -22.77
N ILE A 18 0.96 9.05 -22.47
CA ILE A 18 -0.12 9.09 -23.46
C ILE A 18 -0.23 10.50 -24.06
N LYS A 19 -0.15 11.53 -23.25
CA LYS A 19 -0.23 12.94 -23.67
C LYS A 19 1.01 13.38 -24.48
N TYR A 20 2.17 12.84 -24.15
CA TYR A 20 3.45 13.16 -24.78
C TYR A 20 4.17 11.91 -25.31
N PRO A 21 3.63 11.19 -26.30
CA PRO A 21 4.12 9.87 -26.72
C PRO A 21 5.58 9.87 -27.20
N ASN A 22 6.00 10.99 -27.80
CA ASN A 22 7.36 11.15 -28.34
C ASN A 22 8.39 11.66 -27.34
N LYS A 23 7.97 12.01 -26.11
CA LYS A 23 8.89 12.46 -25.06
C LYS A 23 9.30 11.32 -24.14
N GLN A 24 10.48 11.46 -23.58
CA GLN A 24 10.99 10.61 -22.50
C GLN A 24 10.45 11.15 -21.18
N VAL A 25 9.64 10.36 -20.48
CA VAL A 25 9.05 10.76 -19.19
C VAL A 25 10.02 10.38 -18.09
N VAL A 26 10.42 11.35 -17.27
CA VAL A 26 11.27 11.17 -16.09
C VAL A 26 10.60 11.72 -14.84
N ILE A 27 10.94 11.16 -13.68
CA ILE A 27 10.38 11.55 -12.38
C ILE A 27 11.50 12.09 -11.50
N GLY A 28 11.27 13.20 -10.80
CA GLY A 28 12.27 13.73 -9.90
C GLY A 28 11.95 15.13 -9.36
N ASN A 29 12.99 15.84 -8.95
CA ASN A 29 12.93 17.25 -8.57
C ASN A 29 13.41 18.10 -9.74
N LEU A 30 12.49 18.85 -10.35
CA LEU A 30 12.79 19.70 -11.51
C LEU A 30 13.71 20.89 -11.15
N ASP A 31 13.51 21.47 -9.96
CA ASP A 31 14.28 22.63 -9.52
C ASP A 31 15.76 22.29 -9.30
N GLU A 32 16.01 21.09 -8.75
CA GLU A 32 17.36 20.54 -8.58
C GLU A 32 17.89 19.84 -9.85
N LYS A 33 17.08 19.71 -10.90
CA LYS A 33 17.37 18.93 -12.12
C LYS A 33 17.79 17.50 -11.81
N LYS A 34 17.20 16.91 -10.75
CA LYS A 34 17.55 15.58 -10.26
C LYS A 34 16.47 14.56 -10.60
N ILE A 35 16.84 13.58 -11.42
CA ILE A 35 15.96 12.43 -11.73
C ILE A 35 16.10 11.40 -10.61
N TYR A 36 14.97 10.89 -10.14
CA TYR A 36 14.92 9.89 -9.10
C TYR A 36 14.85 8.49 -9.70
N HIS A 37 15.46 7.56 -8.99
CA HIS A 37 15.35 6.14 -9.24
C HIS A 37 14.53 5.48 -8.12
N SER A 38 13.66 4.55 -8.50
CA SER A 38 12.95 3.66 -7.57
C SER A 38 12.81 2.28 -8.20
N ILE A 39 12.97 1.24 -7.40
CA ILE A 39 12.70 -0.14 -7.87
C ILE A 39 11.27 -0.31 -8.38
N ILE A 40 10.34 0.56 -7.96
CA ILE A 40 8.95 0.55 -8.42
C ILE A 40 8.84 0.86 -9.92
N TYR A 41 9.77 1.65 -10.46
CA TYR A 41 9.77 2.04 -11.87
C TYR A 41 10.39 0.99 -12.78
N ASP A 42 11.01 -0.06 -12.22
CA ASP A 42 11.67 -1.11 -13.02
C ASP A 42 10.68 -1.76 -13.99
N ASN A 43 11.11 -1.91 -15.24
CA ASN A 43 10.34 -2.45 -16.37
C ASN A 43 9.10 -1.62 -16.76
N ASN A 44 8.89 -0.41 -16.21
CA ASN A 44 7.76 0.42 -16.60
C ASN A 44 8.03 1.10 -17.95
N PRO A 45 7.25 0.80 -19.02
CA PRO A 45 7.48 1.36 -20.36
C PRO A 45 7.19 2.86 -20.46
N ASN A 46 6.50 3.41 -19.46
CA ASN A 46 6.09 4.82 -19.41
C ASN A 46 7.12 5.73 -18.73
N ILE A 47 8.19 5.16 -18.13
CA ILE A 47 9.20 5.90 -17.36
C ILE A 47 10.58 5.62 -17.96
N THR A 48 11.35 6.66 -18.21
CA THR A 48 12.71 6.56 -18.74
C THR A 48 13.72 6.78 -17.64
N TYR A 49 14.63 5.84 -17.45
CA TYR A 49 15.76 5.97 -16.54
C TYR A 49 16.87 6.84 -17.09
N VAL A 50 17.70 7.41 -16.21
CA VAL A 50 18.86 8.23 -16.58
C VAL A 50 19.81 7.50 -17.56
N LYS A 51 20.04 6.20 -17.30
CA LYS A 51 20.91 5.34 -18.16
C LYS A 51 20.35 5.11 -19.58
N ASP A 52 19.01 5.23 -19.72
CA ASP A 52 18.28 4.94 -20.96
C ASP A 52 17.88 6.23 -21.72
N LEU A 53 18.33 7.40 -21.23
CA LEU A 53 18.02 8.68 -21.85
C LEU A 53 18.71 8.83 -23.21
N ASP A 54 17.90 9.03 -24.24
CA ASP A 54 18.36 9.40 -25.59
C ASP A 54 18.47 10.94 -25.67
N ARG A 55 19.70 11.44 -25.86
CA ARG A 55 19.99 12.88 -25.96
C ARG A 55 19.31 13.58 -27.16
N LYS A 56 18.86 12.80 -28.16
CA LYS A 56 18.18 13.32 -29.37
C LYS A 56 16.68 13.51 -29.12
N LYS A 57 16.13 12.97 -28.03
CA LYS A 57 14.71 13.07 -27.70
C LYS A 57 14.46 14.06 -26.57
N SER A 58 13.37 14.81 -26.68
CA SER A 58 12.98 15.72 -25.62
C SER A 58 12.51 14.97 -24.37
N VAL A 59 12.76 15.56 -23.21
CA VAL A 59 12.36 15.02 -21.89
C VAL A 59 11.12 15.73 -21.39
N HIS A 60 10.18 14.96 -20.86
CA HIS A 60 9.07 15.46 -20.07
C HIS A 60 9.30 15.12 -18.61
N PHE A 61 9.42 16.14 -17.78
CA PHE A 61 9.79 16.00 -16.37
C PHE A 61 8.53 16.05 -15.49
N ILE A 62 8.29 14.99 -14.72
CA ILE A 62 7.27 14.97 -13.68
C ILE A 62 7.93 15.42 -12.37
N ASN A 63 7.61 16.65 -11.94
CA ASN A 63 8.13 17.22 -10.71
C ASN A 63 7.44 16.61 -9.50
N TYR A 64 8.05 15.56 -8.94
CA TYR A 64 7.51 14.79 -7.81
C TYR A 64 8.61 14.44 -6.82
N HIS A 65 8.51 14.98 -5.61
CA HIS A 65 9.50 14.79 -4.55
C HIS A 65 8.86 14.96 -3.16
N ASN A 66 9.65 14.79 -2.09
CA ASN A 66 9.15 14.78 -0.71
C ASN A 66 8.34 16.01 -0.29
N PHE A 67 8.59 17.16 -0.91
CA PHE A 67 7.91 18.43 -0.63
C PHE A 67 6.91 18.82 -1.73
N ASN A 68 6.62 17.91 -2.66
CA ASN A 68 5.66 18.14 -3.75
C ASN A 68 4.77 16.90 -3.96
N ARG A 69 4.09 16.45 -2.90
CA ARG A 69 3.12 15.35 -2.95
C ARG A 69 1.74 15.92 -3.16
N PRO A 70 1.01 15.54 -4.21
CA PRO A 70 -0.24 16.21 -4.59
C PRO A 70 -1.37 16.03 -3.56
N TYR A 71 -1.32 15.00 -2.72
CA TYR A 71 -2.31 14.76 -1.67
C TYR A 71 -2.07 15.54 -0.36
N ILE A 72 -1.01 16.35 -0.28
CA ILE A 72 -0.69 17.19 0.88
C ILE A 72 -0.81 18.67 0.49
N ASN A 73 -1.56 19.43 1.25
CA ASN A 73 -1.53 20.89 1.18
C ASN A 73 -0.40 21.40 2.07
N TYR A 74 0.76 21.68 1.45
CA TYR A 74 1.96 22.12 2.17
C TYR A 74 1.84 23.51 2.76
N GLU A 75 1.08 24.42 2.13
CA GLU A 75 0.88 25.79 2.60
C GLU A 75 0.12 25.85 3.93
N LYS A 76 -0.87 24.93 4.09
CA LYS A 76 -1.68 24.84 5.31
C LYS A 76 -1.13 23.86 6.33
N SER A 77 -0.14 23.03 5.97
CA SER A 77 0.50 22.04 6.85
C SER A 77 1.55 22.71 7.75
N ASN A 78 1.78 22.10 8.93
CA ASN A 78 2.81 22.55 9.86
C ASN A 78 3.58 21.36 10.46
N LEU A 79 4.45 21.60 11.46
CA LEU A 79 5.25 20.58 12.11
C LEU A 79 4.39 19.56 12.89
N GLU A 80 3.21 19.97 13.35
CA GLU A 80 2.32 19.15 14.16
C GLU A 80 1.31 18.37 13.32
N ARG A 81 0.89 18.93 12.18
CA ARG A 81 -0.18 18.35 11.36
C ARG A 81 0.07 18.46 9.86
N TRP A 82 -0.25 17.38 9.14
CA TRP A 82 -0.51 17.44 7.73
C TRP A 82 -1.94 17.91 7.47
N ILE A 83 -2.10 18.84 6.54
CA ILE A 83 -3.40 19.17 5.97
C ILE A 83 -3.49 18.48 4.60
N TRP A 84 -4.53 17.70 4.42
CA TRP A 84 -4.70 16.91 3.22
C TRP A 84 -5.35 17.73 2.11
N ASN A 85 -4.87 17.55 0.88
CA ASN A 85 -5.50 18.14 -0.30
C ASN A 85 -6.71 17.29 -0.69
N MET A 86 -7.90 17.70 -0.26
CA MET A 86 -9.15 16.98 -0.49
C MET A 86 -9.65 17.07 -1.96
N ASP A 87 -9.05 17.93 -2.79
CA ASP A 87 -9.34 18.03 -4.23
C ASP A 87 -8.54 17.00 -5.04
N PHE A 88 -7.54 16.38 -4.42
CA PHE A 88 -6.75 15.33 -5.05
C PHE A 88 -7.41 13.95 -4.87
N SER A 89 -7.38 13.16 -5.95
CA SER A 89 -7.71 11.73 -5.93
C SER A 89 -6.64 10.95 -6.69
N PRO A 90 -6.13 9.84 -6.14
CA PRO A 90 -5.08 9.07 -6.80
C PRO A 90 -5.63 8.30 -8.00
N THR A 91 -4.82 8.22 -9.05
CA THR A 91 -5.02 7.28 -10.15
C THR A 91 -4.28 5.99 -9.83
N PRO A 92 -4.86 4.79 -10.12
CA PRO A 92 -4.14 3.54 -9.98
C PRO A 92 -2.81 3.57 -10.72
N GLY A 93 -1.76 3.17 -10.03
CA GLY A 93 -0.40 3.08 -10.58
C GLY A 93 -0.22 1.86 -11.47
N GLU A 94 1.04 1.52 -11.73
CA GLU A 94 1.44 0.38 -12.53
C GLU A 94 2.63 -0.33 -11.89
N LEU A 95 2.66 -1.66 -12.03
CA LEU A 95 3.77 -2.52 -11.65
C LEU A 95 4.03 -3.54 -12.75
N TYR A 96 5.30 -3.72 -13.13
CA TYR A 96 5.74 -4.65 -14.15
C TYR A 96 6.81 -5.57 -13.56
N PHE A 97 6.47 -6.83 -13.32
CA PHE A 97 7.37 -7.81 -12.74
C PHE A 97 8.23 -8.49 -13.80
N ASN A 98 9.49 -8.76 -13.44
CA ASN A 98 10.34 -9.64 -14.21
C ASN A 98 10.05 -11.13 -13.87
N GLU A 99 10.59 -12.05 -14.69
CA GLU A 99 10.34 -13.48 -14.52
C GLU A 99 10.86 -14.02 -13.16
N HIS A 100 11.99 -13.51 -12.68
CA HIS A 100 12.53 -13.93 -11.38
C HIS A 100 11.60 -13.57 -10.21
N GLU A 101 11.01 -12.35 -10.24
CA GLU A 101 10.04 -11.91 -9.23
C GLU A 101 8.77 -12.78 -9.26
N LYS A 102 8.31 -13.15 -10.45
CA LYS A 102 7.15 -14.04 -10.64
C LYS A 102 7.41 -15.44 -10.11
N ILE A 103 8.57 -16.03 -10.44
CA ILE A 103 8.96 -17.38 -9.98
C ILE A 103 8.99 -17.43 -8.45
N ILE A 104 9.64 -16.46 -7.78
CA ILE A 104 9.68 -16.42 -6.32
C ILE A 104 8.28 -16.29 -5.72
N ALA A 105 7.42 -15.45 -6.32
CA ALA A 105 6.05 -15.31 -5.85
C ALA A 105 5.26 -16.62 -5.98
N ASP A 106 5.41 -17.35 -7.11
CA ASP A 106 4.75 -18.65 -7.33
C ASP A 106 5.24 -19.69 -6.33
N GLU A 107 6.54 -19.77 -6.04
CA GLU A 107 7.09 -20.64 -5.00
C GLU A 107 6.47 -20.35 -3.62
N ILE A 108 6.35 -19.08 -3.25
CA ILE A 108 5.76 -18.67 -1.96
C ILE A 108 4.27 -19.04 -1.89
N ILE A 109 3.53 -18.92 -2.98
CA ILE A 109 2.13 -19.36 -3.05
C ILE A 109 2.02 -20.88 -2.88
N ILE A 110 2.91 -21.65 -3.49
CA ILE A 110 2.94 -23.12 -3.33
C ILE A 110 3.24 -23.47 -1.86
N GLU A 111 4.24 -22.85 -1.24
CA GLU A 111 4.54 -23.06 0.19
C GLU A 111 3.34 -22.72 1.09
N ALA A 112 2.61 -21.63 0.78
CA ALA A 112 1.42 -21.24 1.52
C ALA A 112 0.27 -22.24 1.38
N LYS A 113 0.05 -22.78 0.18
CA LYS A 113 -0.94 -23.85 -0.06
C LYS A 113 -0.60 -25.13 0.72
N GLN A 114 0.66 -25.55 0.70
CA GLN A 114 1.14 -26.70 1.49
C GLN A 114 0.96 -26.48 3.01
N PHE A 115 1.21 -25.25 3.49
CA PHE A 115 0.94 -24.90 4.88
C PHE A 115 -0.56 -25.03 5.21
N TRP A 116 -1.44 -24.57 4.33
CA TRP A 116 -2.89 -24.68 4.51
C TRP A 116 -3.36 -26.14 4.56
N GLU A 117 -2.92 -26.96 3.62
CA GLU A 117 -3.27 -28.39 3.54
C GLU A 117 -2.90 -29.15 4.82
N LYS A 118 -1.70 -28.87 5.36
CA LYS A 118 -1.24 -29.46 6.63
C LYS A 118 -2.10 -29.06 7.83
N LYS A 119 -2.62 -27.82 7.82
CA LYS A 119 -3.37 -27.24 8.94
C LYS A 119 -4.85 -27.64 8.90
N ASN A 120 -5.52 -27.47 7.77
CA ASN A 120 -6.99 -27.47 7.69
C ASN A 120 -7.58 -28.63 6.91
N LYS A 121 -6.83 -29.29 6.03
CA LYS A 121 -7.28 -30.41 5.17
C LYS A 121 -8.54 -30.12 4.31
N LEU A 122 -8.95 -28.87 4.19
CA LEU A 122 -10.15 -28.41 3.49
C LEU A 122 -9.76 -27.35 2.42
N ASN A 123 -10.67 -27.10 1.50
CA ASN A 123 -10.51 -25.99 0.55
C ASN A 123 -10.61 -24.64 1.28
N TYR A 124 -9.89 -23.64 0.80
CA TYR A 124 -10.05 -22.25 1.22
C TYR A 124 -10.90 -21.47 0.21
N ASN A 125 -11.61 -20.46 0.70
CA ASN A 125 -12.48 -19.64 -0.15
C ASN A 125 -11.69 -18.64 -1.01
N ALA A 126 -10.57 -18.12 -0.49
CA ALA A 126 -9.70 -17.17 -1.19
C ALA A 126 -8.32 -17.09 -0.52
N ILE A 127 -7.34 -16.55 -1.26
CA ILE A 127 -6.02 -16.18 -0.75
C ILE A 127 -6.03 -14.71 -0.36
N ILE A 128 -5.78 -14.41 0.91
CA ILE A 128 -5.68 -13.05 1.44
C ILE A 128 -4.22 -12.69 1.65
N PHE A 129 -3.77 -11.59 1.04
CA PHE A 129 -2.48 -10.96 1.37
C PHE A 129 -2.71 -9.96 2.51
N LEU A 130 -2.13 -10.24 3.67
CA LEU A 130 -2.30 -9.46 4.90
C LEU A 130 -1.06 -8.64 5.21
N GLU A 131 -1.23 -7.31 5.39
CA GLU A 131 -0.29 -6.47 6.10
C GLU A 131 -0.91 -6.08 7.45
N ALA A 132 -0.41 -6.63 8.55
CA ALA A 132 -0.99 -6.40 9.87
C ALA A 132 -0.43 -5.17 10.59
N THR A 133 0.59 -4.50 10.06
CA THR A 133 1.20 -3.34 10.69
C THR A 133 1.86 -2.41 9.66
N SER A 134 1.64 -1.11 9.77
CA SER A 134 2.25 -0.11 8.88
C SER A 134 3.72 0.23 9.24
N THR A 135 4.41 -0.59 10.00
CA THR A 135 5.64 -0.23 10.70
C THR A 135 6.91 -0.38 9.87
N LYS A 136 7.34 0.71 9.25
CA LYS A 136 8.77 0.95 9.04
C LYS A 136 9.26 1.81 10.21
N ILE A 137 9.78 1.19 11.27
CA ILE A 137 10.32 1.90 12.43
C ILE A 137 11.79 2.19 12.15
N HIS A 138 12.09 3.31 11.49
CA HIS A 138 13.48 3.78 11.36
C HIS A 138 13.85 4.88 12.36
N SER A 139 12.86 5.42 13.09
CA SER A 139 13.08 6.43 14.14
C SER A 139 11.90 6.48 15.11
N ALA A 140 12.11 7.02 16.31
CA ALA A 140 11.06 7.22 17.32
C ALA A 140 9.90 8.08 16.78
N ALA A 141 10.19 9.15 16.03
CA ALA A 141 9.16 10.01 15.43
C ALA A 141 8.33 9.30 14.37
N LEU A 142 8.95 8.43 13.55
CA LEU A 142 8.24 7.59 12.59
C LEU A 142 7.38 6.52 13.28
N ALA A 143 7.85 5.98 14.42
CA ALA A 143 7.09 5.05 15.23
C ALA A 143 5.79 5.67 15.76
N LEU A 144 5.83 6.89 16.28
CA LEU A 144 4.64 7.62 16.76
C LEU A 144 3.65 7.92 15.63
N LYS A 145 4.13 8.40 14.48
CA LYS A 145 3.31 8.62 13.29
C LYS A 145 2.62 7.34 12.82
N ASN A 146 3.35 6.24 12.81
CA ASN A 146 2.81 4.95 12.37
C ASN A 146 1.74 4.42 13.34
N LYS A 147 1.87 4.68 14.64
CA LYS A 147 0.82 4.34 15.61
C LYS A 147 -0.52 5.01 15.32
N ASN A 148 -0.52 6.25 14.81
CA ASN A 148 -1.75 6.94 14.43
C ASN A 148 -2.44 6.30 13.20
N LYS A 149 -1.70 5.55 12.39
CA LYS A 149 -2.20 4.85 11.20
C LYS A 149 -2.54 3.38 11.45
N ASP A 150 -2.07 2.82 12.57
CA ASP A 150 -2.16 1.40 12.85
C ASP A 150 -3.48 1.08 13.58
N TRP A 151 -4.15 0.02 13.13
CA TRP A 151 -5.35 -0.50 13.79
C TRP A 151 -5.03 -1.23 15.10
N GLY A 152 -3.79 -1.63 15.27
CA GLY A 152 -3.30 -2.34 16.45
C GLY A 152 -3.27 -3.86 16.27
N VAL A 153 -2.16 -4.44 16.75
CA VAL A 153 -1.89 -5.89 16.63
C VAL A 153 -3.00 -6.76 17.24
N SER A 154 -3.64 -6.29 18.33
CA SER A 154 -4.74 -7.03 18.97
C SER A 154 -5.92 -7.20 18.03
N ASN A 155 -6.33 -6.13 17.33
CA ASN A 155 -7.43 -6.19 16.37
C ASN A 155 -7.10 -7.10 15.18
N TRP A 156 -5.86 -7.02 14.65
CA TRP A 156 -5.40 -7.90 13.58
C TRP A 156 -5.41 -9.37 14.01
N LYS A 157 -4.98 -9.69 15.24
CA LYS A 157 -5.04 -11.06 15.78
C LYS A 157 -6.48 -11.56 15.89
N GLN A 158 -7.39 -10.74 16.44
CA GLN A 158 -8.80 -11.10 16.56
C GLN A 158 -9.44 -11.33 15.18
N LEU A 159 -9.13 -10.45 14.18
CA LEU A 159 -9.61 -10.63 12.82
C LEU A 159 -9.14 -11.97 12.23
N VAL A 160 -7.83 -12.25 12.32
CA VAL A 160 -7.26 -13.51 11.81
C VAL A 160 -7.92 -14.71 12.49
N THR A 161 -8.14 -14.69 13.80
CA THR A 161 -8.83 -15.78 14.50
C THR A 161 -10.21 -16.07 13.93
N LYS A 162 -10.94 -15.05 13.46
CA LYS A 162 -12.28 -15.20 12.88
C LYS A 162 -12.29 -15.75 11.45
N ILE A 163 -11.22 -15.48 10.68
CA ILE A 163 -11.23 -15.78 9.24
C ILE A 163 -10.23 -16.85 8.82
N ASN A 164 -9.32 -17.29 9.67
CA ASN A 164 -8.22 -18.20 9.32
C ASN A 164 -8.61 -19.65 9.08
N ASN A 165 -9.88 -20.01 9.28
CA ASN A 165 -10.42 -21.33 8.92
C ASN A 165 -11.05 -21.33 7.52
N ASP A 166 -11.38 -20.16 6.98
CA ASP A 166 -12.08 -20.00 5.70
C ASP A 166 -11.14 -19.51 4.59
N PHE A 167 -10.05 -18.82 4.95
CA PHE A 167 -9.16 -18.14 4.01
C PHE A 167 -7.70 -18.52 4.24
N LEU A 168 -6.99 -18.81 3.13
CA LEU A 168 -5.54 -18.92 3.16
C LEU A 168 -4.94 -17.50 3.30
N ILE A 169 -4.37 -17.20 4.46
CA ILE A 169 -3.82 -15.88 4.75
C ILE A 169 -2.30 -15.92 4.65
N ILE A 170 -1.74 -15.06 3.81
CA ILE A 170 -0.30 -14.83 3.65
C ILE A 170 0.05 -13.49 4.26
N GLN A 171 0.83 -13.48 5.34
CA GLN A 171 1.25 -12.24 6.00
C GLN A 171 2.55 -11.72 5.39
N SER A 172 2.53 -10.45 4.96
CA SER A 172 3.75 -9.70 4.67
C SER A 172 4.52 -9.42 5.97
N VAL A 173 5.78 -9.85 6.02
CA VAL A 173 6.63 -9.75 7.22
C VAL A 173 7.91 -8.99 6.89
N HIS A 174 8.18 -7.93 7.65
CA HIS A 174 9.46 -7.23 7.73
C HIS A 174 10.19 -7.61 9.02
N GLU A 175 11.43 -7.19 9.19
CA GLU A 175 12.21 -7.39 10.42
C GLU A 175 11.49 -6.87 11.67
N THR A 176 10.70 -5.80 11.54
CA THR A 176 9.95 -5.18 12.64
C THR A 176 8.47 -5.61 12.71
N SER A 177 8.01 -6.46 11.81
CA SER A 177 6.62 -6.91 11.78
C SER A 177 6.36 -7.90 12.92
N LYS A 178 5.20 -7.79 13.55
CA LYS A 178 4.72 -8.79 14.49
C LYS A 178 4.01 -9.90 13.71
N LYS A 179 4.56 -11.12 13.80
CA LYS A 179 3.93 -12.31 13.23
C LYS A 179 2.63 -12.61 13.96
N ILE A 180 1.61 -12.96 13.19
CA ILE A 180 0.32 -13.39 13.73
C ILE A 180 0.23 -14.90 13.62
N GLU A 181 -0.20 -15.54 14.67
CA GLU A 181 -0.40 -16.99 14.70
C GLU A 181 -1.55 -17.40 13.76
N GLY A 182 -1.39 -18.56 13.12
CA GLY A 182 -2.43 -19.14 12.26
C GLY A 182 -2.41 -18.68 10.81
N VAL A 183 -1.46 -17.80 10.42
CA VAL A 183 -1.25 -17.39 9.02
C VAL A 183 0.08 -17.91 8.49
N PHE A 184 0.18 -18.00 7.17
CA PHE A 184 1.46 -18.30 6.51
C PHE A 184 2.32 -17.04 6.41
N TYR A 185 3.60 -17.17 6.64
CA TYR A 185 4.63 -16.20 6.29
C TYR A 185 5.88 -16.93 5.81
N SER A 186 6.47 -16.40 4.74
CA SER A 186 7.70 -16.98 4.22
C SER A 186 8.89 -16.63 5.12
N ASN A 187 9.81 -17.57 5.30
CA ASN A 187 11.11 -17.31 5.95
C ASN A 187 12.14 -16.73 4.97
N LYS A 188 11.83 -16.72 3.67
CA LYS A 188 12.68 -16.10 2.65
C LYS A 188 12.66 -14.58 2.80
N LYS A 189 13.82 -13.94 2.73
CA LYS A 189 13.91 -12.47 2.64
C LYS A 189 13.62 -12.03 1.22
N PHE A 190 12.70 -11.10 1.04
CA PHE A 190 12.39 -10.52 -0.25
C PHE A 190 12.10 -9.02 -0.14
N ASN A 191 12.23 -8.32 -1.25
CA ASN A 191 11.96 -6.89 -1.32
C ASN A 191 10.46 -6.61 -1.50
N PHE A 192 10.10 -5.31 -1.51
CA PHE A 192 8.72 -4.87 -1.67
C PHE A 192 8.10 -5.31 -3.01
N ARG A 193 8.88 -5.40 -4.12
CA ARG A 193 8.36 -5.82 -5.41
C ARG A 193 7.94 -7.29 -5.41
N ILE A 194 8.74 -8.17 -4.80
CA ILE A 194 8.37 -9.59 -4.65
C ILE A 194 7.12 -9.72 -3.78
N ALA A 195 7.00 -8.92 -2.69
CA ALA A 195 5.78 -8.89 -1.90
C ALA A 195 4.56 -8.44 -2.73
N CYS A 196 4.73 -7.47 -3.64
CA CYS A 196 3.68 -7.09 -4.58
C CYS A 196 3.37 -8.20 -5.61
N ALA A 197 4.37 -8.97 -6.05
CA ALA A 197 4.13 -10.13 -6.92
C ALA A 197 3.36 -11.25 -6.22
N ILE A 198 3.56 -11.46 -4.91
CA ILE A 198 2.73 -12.36 -4.09
C ILE A 198 1.30 -11.81 -3.99
N LEU A 199 1.14 -10.51 -3.77
CA LEU A 199 -0.16 -9.86 -3.75
C LEU A 199 -0.89 -10.01 -5.10
N GLU A 200 -0.19 -9.95 -6.24
CA GLU A 200 -0.78 -10.19 -7.57
C GLU A 200 -1.43 -11.56 -7.68
N ARG A 201 -0.88 -12.57 -7.01
CA ARG A 201 -1.37 -13.96 -6.98
C ARG A 201 -2.42 -14.22 -5.90
N SER A 202 -2.68 -13.22 -5.07
CA SER A 202 -3.71 -13.27 -4.04
C SER A 202 -5.03 -12.71 -4.57
N ASP A 203 -6.14 -13.05 -3.92
CA ASP A 203 -7.47 -12.60 -4.34
C ASP A 203 -7.84 -11.26 -3.71
N LEU A 204 -7.33 -10.98 -2.50
CA LEU A 204 -7.69 -9.80 -1.72
C LEU A 204 -6.48 -9.27 -0.93
N PHE A 205 -6.31 -7.95 -0.92
CA PHE A 205 -5.45 -7.26 0.05
C PHE A 205 -6.23 -6.89 1.31
N VAL A 206 -5.65 -7.12 2.48
CA VAL A 206 -6.18 -6.69 3.77
C VAL A 206 -5.06 -6.02 4.55
N GLY A 207 -5.28 -4.78 5.01
CA GLY A 207 -4.24 -4.06 5.77
C GLY A 207 -4.55 -2.59 6.04
N PRO A 208 -3.64 -1.87 6.70
CA PRO A 208 -3.75 -0.43 6.90
C PRO A 208 -3.42 0.33 5.62
N GLN A 209 -3.80 1.60 5.57
CA GLN A 209 -3.39 2.50 4.50
C GLN A 209 -1.85 2.58 4.41
N GLY A 210 -1.30 2.48 3.20
CA GLY A 210 0.15 2.42 2.97
C GLY A 210 0.51 1.97 1.56
N GLY A 211 1.76 1.52 1.38
CA GLY A 211 2.29 1.13 0.07
C GLY A 211 1.49 0.03 -0.62
N PHE A 212 1.03 -0.98 0.12
CA PHE A 212 0.27 -2.10 -0.47
C PHE A 212 -1.14 -1.73 -0.92
N VAL A 213 -1.75 -0.65 -0.41
CA VAL A 213 -3.02 -0.13 -0.96
C VAL A 213 -2.81 0.33 -2.40
N HIS A 214 -1.71 1.04 -2.66
CA HIS A 214 -1.35 1.50 -4.00
C HIS A 214 -0.90 0.33 -4.89
N ALA A 215 -0.23 -0.67 -4.33
CA ALA A 215 0.11 -1.90 -5.05
C ALA A 215 -1.13 -2.70 -5.45
N ALA A 216 -2.09 -2.89 -4.54
CA ALA A 216 -3.35 -3.54 -4.84
C ALA A 216 -4.09 -2.83 -5.98
N ALA A 217 -4.15 -1.49 -5.95
CA ALA A 217 -4.76 -0.70 -7.02
C ALA A 217 -4.01 -0.84 -8.35
N ALA A 218 -2.67 -0.80 -8.34
CA ALA A 218 -1.84 -0.97 -9.55
C ALA A 218 -2.00 -2.36 -10.18
N LEU A 219 -2.32 -3.37 -9.38
CA LEU A 219 -2.55 -4.76 -9.79
C LEU A 219 -4.03 -5.10 -10.01
N ASN A 220 -4.91 -4.10 -9.95
CA ASN A 220 -6.36 -4.26 -10.05
C ASN A 220 -6.93 -5.30 -9.07
N LYS A 221 -6.36 -5.35 -7.85
CA LYS A 221 -6.82 -6.23 -6.77
C LYS A 221 -7.79 -5.49 -5.86
N LYS A 222 -8.82 -6.18 -5.41
CA LYS A 222 -9.69 -5.70 -4.35
C LYS A 222 -8.90 -5.55 -3.04
N ALA A 223 -9.35 -4.63 -2.19
CA ALA A 223 -8.74 -4.42 -0.89
C ALA A 223 -9.78 -4.06 0.17
N VAL A 224 -9.55 -4.51 1.41
CA VAL A 224 -10.22 -4.00 2.60
C VAL A 224 -9.18 -3.29 3.45
N VAL A 225 -9.33 -1.98 3.58
CA VAL A 225 -8.27 -1.10 4.06
C VAL A 225 -8.68 -0.35 5.32
N TYR A 226 -7.87 -0.44 6.39
CA TYR A 226 -8.00 0.40 7.56
C TYR A 226 -7.42 1.79 7.30
N TYR A 227 -8.27 2.80 7.31
CA TYR A 227 -7.87 4.21 7.20
C TYR A 227 -7.87 4.93 8.56
N GLY A 228 -8.68 4.47 9.50
CA GLY A 228 -8.85 5.14 10.78
C GLY A 228 -9.33 6.58 10.62
N GLY A 229 -8.75 7.51 11.38
CA GLY A 229 -9.08 8.95 11.34
C GLY A 229 -7.91 9.87 10.96
N TRP A 230 -6.79 9.30 10.50
CA TRP A 230 -5.56 10.07 10.27
C TRP A 230 -5.51 10.76 8.90
N ILE A 231 -5.84 10.03 7.84
CA ILE A 231 -5.89 10.50 6.44
C ILE A 231 -7.22 10.06 5.82
N HIS A 232 -7.76 10.87 4.93
CA HIS A 232 -9.02 10.54 4.26
C HIS A 232 -8.77 9.62 3.06
N PRO A 233 -9.58 8.56 2.85
CA PRO A 233 -9.40 7.65 1.73
C PRO A 233 -9.55 8.32 0.35
N ARG A 234 -10.25 9.46 0.26
CA ARG A 234 -10.32 10.24 -0.98
C ARG A 234 -8.95 10.64 -1.51
N THR A 235 -7.97 10.90 -0.63
CA THR A 235 -6.66 11.43 -1.01
C THR A 235 -5.61 10.36 -1.34
N THR A 236 -5.77 9.13 -0.82
CA THR A 236 -4.80 8.05 -1.01
C THR A 236 -5.46 6.67 -1.14
N GLY A 237 -6.79 6.60 -1.21
CA GLY A 237 -7.57 5.39 -1.43
C GLY A 237 -8.13 5.32 -2.85
N TYR A 238 -8.82 4.23 -3.13
CA TYR A 238 -9.44 3.97 -4.43
C TYR A 238 -10.89 3.55 -4.24
N ASN A 239 -11.77 3.96 -5.15
CA ASN A 239 -13.22 3.78 -5.00
C ASN A 239 -13.67 2.31 -5.10
N PHE A 240 -12.85 1.45 -5.71
CA PHE A 240 -13.12 0.02 -5.82
C PHE A 240 -12.57 -0.80 -4.63
N HIS A 241 -11.94 -0.14 -3.64
CA HIS A 241 -11.54 -0.70 -2.37
C HIS A 241 -12.59 -0.43 -1.29
N GLU A 242 -12.75 -1.36 -0.35
CA GLU A 242 -13.53 -1.15 0.86
C GLU A 242 -12.66 -0.40 1.88
N ASN A 243 -12.89 0.92 2.02
CA ASN A 243 -12.08 1.82 2.84
C ASN A 243 -12.77 2.05 4.18
N LEU A 244 -12.27 1.45 5.26
CA LEU A 244 -12.80 1.62 6.61
C LEU A 244 -12.25 2.89 7.24
N TYR A 245 -13.09 3.92 7.25
CA TYR A 245 -12.76 5.27 7.70
C TYR A 245 -13.64 5.70 8.87
N PHE A 246 -13.04 6.38 9.84
CA PHE A 246 -13.75 6.93 10.99
C PHE A 246 -14.27 8.33 10.66
N PHE A 247 -15.55 8.39 10.33
CA PHE A 247 -16.25 9.66 10.06
C PHE A 247 -16.49 10.41 11.37
N HIS A 248 -15.73 11.48 11.59
CA HIS A 248 -15.80 12.33 12.76
C HIS A 248 -15.40 13.77 12.39
N PRO A 249 -15.91 14.83 13.06
CA PRO A 249 -15.56 16.23 12.75
C PRO A 249 -14.05 16.54 12.81
N LYS A 250 -13.29 15.79 13.63
CA LYS A 250 -11.82 15.91 13.70
C LYS A 250 -11.06 15.11 12.64
N SER A 251 -11.74 14.31 11.83
CA SER A 251 -11.13 13.52 10.74
C SER A 251 -11.12 14.32 9.43
N PRO A 252 -10.04 14.24 8.65
CA PRO A 252 -8.77 13.57 8.95
C PRO A 252 -7.87 14.44 9.84
N CYS A 253 -7.30 13.89 10.91
CA CYS A 253 -6.54 14.68 11.88
C CYS A 253 -5.13 15.07 11.43
N GLY A 254 -4.48 14.27 10.59
CA GLY A 254 -3.14 14.54 10.03
C GLY A 254 -2.00 14.63 11.06
N ALA A 255 -2.18 14.17 12.30
CA ALA A 255 -1.24 14.32 13.42
C ALA A 255 0.16 13.78 13.08
N ARG A 256 1.20 14.54 13.47
CA ARG A 256 2.62 14.25 13.22
C ARG A 256 3.39 14.26 14.53
N GLY A 257 4.27 13.26 14.69
CA GLY A 257 5.26 13.25 15.78
C GLY A 257 4.71 13.04 17.20
N TYR A 258 3.42 12.87 17.38
CA TYR A 258 2.78 12.59 18.67
C TYR A 258 1.65 11.56 18.55
N LEU A 259 1.29 10.93 19.66
CA LEU A 259 0.10 10.08 19.74
C LEU A 259 -1.15 10.96 19.76
N CYS A 260 -2.12 10.61 18.91
CA CYS A 260 -3.32 11.39 18.74
C CYS A 260 -4.52 10.64 19.33
N ASP A 261 -5.19 11.23 20.33
CA ASP A 261 -6.36 10.63 21.00
C ASP A 261 -7.48 10.34 20.00
N HIS A 262 -7.67 11.21 19.01
CA HIS A 262 -8.63 10.98 17.94
C HIS A 262 -8.32 9.73 17.11
N CYS A 263 -7.02 9.45 16.82
CA CYS A 263 -6.63 8.23 16.12
C CYS A 263 -6.79 7.00 17.00
N GLU A 264 -6.64 7.13 18.31
CA GLU A 264 -6.94 6.08 19.27
C GLU A 264 -8.45 5.77 19.35
N GLU A 265 -9.29 6.80 19.33
CA GLU A 265 -10.74 6.67 19.25
C GLU A 265 -11.16 5.97 17.94
N ALA A 266 -10.59 6.38 16.80
CA ALA A 266 -10.84 5.77 15.51
C ALA A 266 -10.49 4.26 15.53
N ARG A 267 -9.37 3.89 16.17
CA ARG A 267 -8.94 2.49 16.33
C ARG A 267 -9.97 1.66 17.10
N LYS A 268 -10.55 2.23 18.15
CA LYS A 268 -11.58 1.57 18.98
C LYS A 268 -12.94 1.50 18.29
N SER A 269 -13.23 2.45 17.40
CA SER A 269 -14.53 2.59 16.74
C SER A 269 -14.69 1.65 15.55
N ILE A 270 -13.62 1.38 14.79
CA ILE A 270 -13.65 0.42 13.68
C ILE A 270 -13.51 -0.99 14.25
N LYS A 271 -14.66 -1.68 14.36
CA LYS A 271 -14.74 -3.01 14.99
C LYS A 271 -14.25 -4.13 14.08
N VAL A 272 -13.80 -5.22 14.70
CA VAL A 272 -13.31 -6.42 14.01
C VAL A 272 -14.41 -7.05 13.15
N ASP A 273 -15.65 -7.10 13.66
CA ASP A 273 -16.79 -7.69 12.94
C ASP A 273 -17.07 -6.95 11.63
N LEU A 274 -17.04 -5.60 11.66
CA LEU A 274 -17.19 -4.81 10.45
C LEU A 274 -16.09 -5.15 9.41
N PHE A 275 -14.87 -5.36 9.87
CA PHE A 275 -13.76 -5.71 8.99
C PHE A 275 -13.94 -7.10 8.38
N GLU A 276 -14.36 -8.08 9.21
CA GLU A 276 -14.68 -9.43 8.78
C GLU A 276 -15.79 -9.42 7.71
N ASP A 277 -16.90 -8.74 7.96
CA ASP A 277 -18.02 -8.64 7.02
C ASP A 277 -17.57 -8.08 5.67
N LYS A 278 -16.74 -7.02 5.67
CA LYS A 278 -16.21 -6.45 4.44
C LYS A 278 -15.30 -7.39 3.67
N ILE A 279 -14.49 -8.21 4.36
CA ILE A 279 -13.66 -9.24 3.73
C ILE A 279 -14.56 -10.29 3.06
N ARG A 280 -15.55 -10.84 3.77
CA ARG A 280 -16.46 -11.84 3.23
C ARG A 280 -17.24 -11.31 2.03
N MET A 281 -17.75 -10.09 2.11
CA MET A 281 -18.44 -9.44 0.98
C MET A 281 -17.52 -9.19 -0.22
N ALA A 282 -16.27 -8.81 0.00
CA ALA A 282 -15.31 -8.55 -1.09
C ALA A 282 -14.96 -9.83 -1.86
N VAL A 283 -14.90 -10.98 -1.18
CA VAL A 283 -14.64 -12.30 -1.81
C VAL A 283 -15.86 -12.81 -2.56
N LEU A 284 -17.08 -12.68 -2.01
CA LEU A 284 -18.31 -13.16 -2.65
C LEU A 284 -18.67 -12.44 -3.97
N LYS A 285 -18.15 -11.24 -4.17
CA LYS A 285 -18.37 -10.42 -5.38
C LYS A 285 -17.37 -10.71 -6.52
N ASN A 286 -16.55 -11.76 -6.37
CA ASN A 286 -15.61 -12.20 -7.41
C ASN A 286 -16.28 -13.27 -8.36
#